data_a1d983c39201f717a73f7e3c3a481678
#
_entry.id   a1d983c39201f717a73f7e3c3a481678
#
_cell.length_a   1.000
_cell.length_b   1.000
_cell.length_c   1.000
_cell.angle_alpha   90.00
_cell.angle_beta   90.00
_cell.angle_gamma   90.00
#
_symmetry.space_group_name_H-M   'P 1'
#
loop_
_entity.id
_entity.type
_entity.pdbx_description
1 polymer ?
#
loop_
_entity_poly.entity_id
_entity_poly.type
_entity_poly.pdbx_seq_one_letter_code
_entity_poly.pdbx_strand_id
1 'polypeptide(L)'
;MQVDKDTLHDLSIFNSDESASIFNYLNQTGTVGGKEMLRYLVEHPLGSIEKIKDAQAVIKALANTLPNWPSSITNGTIMVVAKYYETQFDPYPQHPTYFNSNWYKIFHAPDYALTKYTITHCIDFLKGMFAVHQLLLDYNQH
;
A
#
# COMPACT_ATOMS: atom_id res chain seq x y z
N MET A 1 -20.72 -8.35 -13.86
CA MET A 1 -21.03 -9.74 -13.51
C MET A 1 -20.94 -9.81 -12.00
N GLN A 2 -22.03 -10.14 -11.29
CA GLN A 2 -21.98 -10.35 -9.86
C GLN A 2 -21.66 -11.83 -9.65
N VAL A 3 -20.58 -12.13 -8.97
CA VAL A 3 -20.25 -13.51 -8.61
C VAL A 3 -20.96 -13.80 -7.29
N ASP A 4 -21.73 -14.87 -7.28
CA ASP A 4 -22.45 -15.32 -6.09
C ASP A 4 -21.47 -15.85 -5.04
N LYS A 5 -21.71 -15.50 -3.75
CA LYS A 5 -20.86 -15.93 -2.63
C LYS A 5 -20.86 -17.46 -2.46
N ASP A 6 -21.98 -18.08 -2.74
CA ASP A 6 -22.12 -19.54 -2.63
C ASP A 6 -21.25 -20.22 -3.70
N THR A 7 -21.22 -19.69 -4.91
CA THR A 7 -20.33 -20.19 -5.98
C THR A 7 -18.85 -20.05 -5.61
N LEU A 8 -18.43 -18.94 -5.00
CA LEU A 8 -17.04 -18.74 -4.56
C LEU A 8 -16.64 -19.72 -3.45
N HIS A 9 -17.59 -20.04 -2.57
CA HIS A 9 -17.41 -21.02 -1.50
C HIS A 9 -17.32 -22.46 -2.05
N ASP A 10 -18.27 -22.85 -2.89
CA ASP A 10 -18.35 -24.21 -3.48
C ASP A 10 -17.14 -24.55 -4.34
N LEU A 11 -16.58 -23.56 -5.03
CA LEU A 11 -15.34 -23.68 -5.80
C LEU A 11 -14.08 -23.58 -4.95
N SER A 12 -14.21 -23.43 -3.62
CA SER A 12 -13.07 -23.21 -2.69
C SER A 12 -12.15 -22.05 -3.12
N ILE A 13 -12.72 -21.04 -3.77
CA ILE A 13 -11.95 -19.84 -4.16
C ILE A 13 -11.40 -19.16 -2.90
N PHE A 14 -12.26 -18.97 -1.89
CA PHE A 14 -11.90 -18.47 -0.58
C PHE A 14 -12.32 -19.49 0.48
N ASN A 15 -11.37 -20.25 0.99
CA ASN A 15 -11.64 -21.22 2.05
C ASN A 15 -11.21 -20.61 3.41
N SER A 16 -11.88 -21.02 4.50
CA SER A 16 -11.48 -20.72 5.88
C SER A 16 -10.09 -21.26 6.21
N ASP A 17 -9.72 -22.41 5.64
CA ASP A 17 -8.33 -22.87 5.58
C ASP A 17 -7.65 -22.22 4.37
N GLU A 18 -6.85 -21.17 4.64
CA GLU A 18 -6.15 -20.43 3.59
C GLU A 18 -5.29 -21.38 2.73
N SER A 19 -4.72 -22.43 3.30
CA SER A 19 -3.84 -23.38 2.58
C SER A 19 -4.58 -24.16 1.49
N ALA A 20 -5.89 -24.35 1.63
CA ALA A 20 -6.74 -25.10 0.71
C ALA A 20 -7.52 -24.19 -0.27
N SER A 21 -7.22 -22.89 -0.34
CA SER A 21 -7.94 -21.97 -1.22
C SER A 21 -7.21 -21.73 -2.53
N ILE A 22 -7.98 -21.65 -3.64
CA ILE A 22 -7.44 -21.24 -4.95
C ILE A 22 -6.83 -19.85 -4.87
N PHE A 23 -7.44 -18.94 -4.12
CA PHE A 23 -6.93 -17.59 -3.89
C PHE A 23 -5.51 -17.61 -3.29
N ASN A 24 -5.26 -18.45 -2.28
CA ASN A 24 -3.95 -18.54 -1.67
C ASN A 24 -2.88 -19.07 -2.65
N TYR A 25 -3.24 -20.01 -3.49
CA TYR A 25 -2.36 -20.51 -4.55
C TYR A 25 -1.98 -19.42 -5.56
N LEU A 26 -2.92 -18.53 -5.91
CA LEU A 26 -2.70 -17.41 -6.84
C LEU A 26 -2.01 -16.21 -6.18
N ASN A 27 -2.07 -16.12 -4.85
CA ASN A 27 -1.57 -14.96 -4.13
C ASN A 27 -0.03 -14.96 -4.04
N GLN A 28 0.60 -14.21 -4.93
CA GLN A 28 2.04 -13.94 -4.94
C GLN A 28 2.35 -12.49 -4.49
N THR A 29 1.39 -11.83 -3.85
CA THR A 29 1.57 -10.42 -3.46
C THR A 29 2.49 -10.28 -2.25
N GLY A 30 3.36 -9.27 -2.29
CA GLY A 30 4.32 -8.97 -1.20
C GLY A 30 3.78 -8.00 -0.14
N THR A 31 2.58 -7.41 -0.34
CA THR A 31 2.01 -6.41 0.57
C THR A 31 0.58 -6.75 0.95
N VAL A 32 0.15 -6.25 2.13
CA VAL A 32 -1.24 -6.43 2.59
C VAL A 32 -2.23 -5.82 1.59
N GLY A 33 -2.00 -4.57 1.17
CA GLY A 33 -2.86 -3.90 0.18
C GLY A 33 -2.88 -4.62 -1.19
N GLY A 34 -1.76 -5.23 -1.59
CA GLY A 34 -1.70 -6.07 -2.79
C GLY A 34 -2.58 -7.31 -2.66
N LYS A 35 -2.55 -8.00 -1.52
CA LYS A 35 -3.41 -9.15 -1.22
C LYS A 35 -4.89 -8.76 -1.25
N GLU A 36 -5.24 -7.64 -0.63
CA GLU A 36 -6.62 -7.11 -0.61
C GLU A 36 -7.10 -6.74 -2.01
N MET A 37 -6.27 -6.08 -2.82
CA MET A 37 -6.61 -5.73 -4.19
C MET A 37 -6.78 -6.95 -5.09
N LEU A 38 -5.91 -7.96 -4.95
CA LEU A 38 -6.07 -9.23 -5.67
C LEU A 38 -7.39 -9.92 -5.29
N ARG A 39 -7.72 -9.94 -4.00
CA ARG A 39 -8.98 -10.48 -3.50
C ARG A 39 -10.17 -9.75 -4.11
N TYR A 40 -10.13 -8.42 -4.10
CA TYR A 40 -11.17 -7.59 -4.70
C TYR A 40 -11.38 -7.90 -6.20
N LEU A 41 -10.30 -8.07 -6.97
CA LEU A 41 -10.38 -8.41 -8.39
C LEU A 41 -10.97 -9.79 -8.64
N VAL A 42 -10.71 -10.76 -7.77
CA VAL A 42 -11.29 -12.11 -7.86
C VAL A 42 -12.79 -12.09 -7.53
N GLU A 43 -13.18 -11.31 -6.51
CA GLU A 43 -14.58 -11.13 -6.12
C GLU A 43 -15.38 -10.31 -7.14
N HIS A 44 -14.71 -9.37 -7.85
CA HIS A 44 -15.32 -8.43 -8.78
C HIS A 44 -14.65 -8.53 -10.16
N PRO A 45 -14.87 -9.63 -10.92
CA PRO A 45 -14.25 -9.81 -12.22
C PRO A 45 -14.68 -8.73 -13.21
N LEU A 46 -13.72 -8.30 -14.03
CA LEU A 46 -13.94 -7.26 -15.04
C LEU A 46 -14.96 -7.72 -16.08
N GLY A 47 -15.96 -6.88 -16.35
CA GLY A 47 -17.13 -7.23 -17.15
C GLY A 47 -16.95 -7.08 -18.67
N SER A 48 -15.80 -6.60 -19.18
CA SER A 48 -15.54 -6.46 -20.61
C SER A 48 -14.13 -6.86 -21.00
N ILE A 49 -13.98 -7.30 -22.24
CA ILE A 49 -12.68 -7.70 -22.81
C ILE A 49 -11.71 -6.50 -22.84
N GLU A 50 -12.19 -5.30 -23.13
CA GLU A 50 -11.37 -4.09 -23.16
C GLU A 50 -10.77 -3.83 -21.77
N LYS A 51 -11.60 -3.83 -20.72
CA LYS A 51 -11.12 -3.63 -19.33
C LYS A 51 -10.10 -4.68 -18.90
N ILE A 52 -10.30 -5.94 -19.34
CA ILE A 52 -9.33 -7.01 -19.05
C ILE A 52 -8.00 -6.74 -19.76
N LYS A 53 -8.05 -6.35 -21.04
CA LYS A 53 -6.84 -6.03 -21.81
C LYS A 53 -6.10 -4.83 -21.25
N ASP A 54 -6.81 -3.78 -20.84
CA ASP A 54 -6.25 -2.58 -20.22
C ASP A 54 -5.56 -2.92 -18.91
N ALA A 55 -6.22 -3.69 -18.04
CA ALA A 55 -5.64 -4.15 -16.78
C ALA A 55 -4.37 -5.00 -17.01
N GLN A 56 -4.41 -5.92 -17.99
CA GLN A 56 -3.25 -6.73 -18.36
C GLN A 56 -2.09 -5.87 -18.92
N ALA A 57 -2.40 -4.84 -19.71
CA ALA A 57 -1.41 -3.92 -20.24
C ALA A 57 -0.70 -3.16 -19.10
N VAL A 58 -1.48 -2.62 -18.15
CA VAL A 58 -0.93 -1.94 -16.96
C VAL A 58 -0.05 -2.88 -16.12
N ILE A 59 -0.51 -4.09 -15.84
CA ILE A 59 0.26 -5.08 -15.06
C ILE A 59 1.57 -5.43 -15.78
N LYS A 60 1.54 -5.64 -17.09
CA LYS A 60 2.75 -5.92 -17.89
C LYS A 60 3.72 -4.74 -17.88
N ALA A 61 3.20 -3.51 -18.03
CA ALA A 61 4.01 -2.30 -17.94
C ALA A 61 4.72 -2.20 -16.59
N LEU A 62 3.99 -2.38 -15.48
CA LEU A 62 4.55 -2.38 -14.14
C LEU A 62 5.58 -3.51 -13.94
N ALA A 63 5.30 -4.71 -14.45
CA ALA A 63 6.24 -5.83 -14.37
C ALA A 63 7.58 -5.52 -15.07
N ASN A 64 7.54 -4.84 -16.20
CA ASN A 64 8.76 -4.43 -16.93
C ASN A 64 9.55 -3.36 -16.18
N THR A 65 8.94 -2.58 -15.30
CA THR A 65 9.62 -1.55 -14.48
C THR A 65 10.19 -2.09 -13.16
N LEU A 66 9.85 -3.34 -12.78
CA LEU A 66 10.28 -3.93 -11.51
C LEU A 66 11.79 -3.84 -11.22
N PRO A 67 12.72 -4.04 -12.18
CA PRO A 67 14.15 -3.92 -11.92
C PRO A 67 14.57 -2.53 -11.43
N ASN A 68 13.81 -1.49 -11.78
CA ASN A 68 14.05 -0.10 -11.41
C ASN A 68 13.10 0.39 -10.32
N TRP A 69 12.36 -0.52 -9.67
CA TRP A 69 11.39 -0.18 -8.64
C TRP A 69 12.08 0.45 -7.41
N PRO A 70 11.59 1.58 -6.88
CA PRO A 70 12.20 2.25 -5.75
C PRO A 70 12.16 1.38 -4.48
N SER A 71 13.31 1.11 -3.90
CA SER A 71 13.46 0.32 -2.67
C SER A 71 12.87 0.99 -1.42
N SER A 72 12.56 2.28 -1.50
CA SER A 72 11.95 3.05 -0.40
C SER A 72 10.47 2.72 -0.16
N ILE A 73 9.77 2.15 -1.15
CA ILE A 73 8.39 1.69 -1.00
C ILE A 73 8.39 0.23 -0.57
N THR A 74 8.30 0.00 0.72
CA THR A 74 8.20 -1.33 1.32
C THR A 74 6.89 -1.47 2.07
N ASN A 75 6.47 -2.72 2.35
CA ASN A 75 5.32 -2.96 3.22
C ASN A 75 5.49 -2.30 4.59
N GLY A 76 6.71 -2.31 5.15
CA GLY A 76 7.04 -1.64 6.40
C GLY A 76 6.82 -0.13 6.34
N THR A 77 7.28 0.55 5.27
CA THR A 77 7.06 1.98 5.08
C THR A 77 5.58 2.32 5.02
N ILE A 78 4.80 1.53 4.25
CA ILE A 78 3.34 1.71 4.13
C ILE A 78 2.65 1.53 5.50
N MET A 79 3.01 0.47 6.24
CA MET A 79 2.43 0.20 7.56
C MET A 79 2.73 1.30 8.58
N VAL A 80 3.96 1.84 8.59
CA VAL A 80 4.32 2.95 9.48
C VAL A 80 3.50 4.19 9.17
N VAL A 81 3.35 4.54 7.89
CA VAL A 81 2.54 5.67 7.45
C VAL A 81 1.06 5.47 7.82
N ALA A 82 0.49 4.31 7.52
CA ALA A 82 -0.89 3.99 7.86
C ALA A 82 -1.13 4.07 9.37
N LYS A 83 -0.22 3.48 10.17
CA LYS A 83 -0.33 3.47 11.63
C LYS A 83 -0.26 4.86 12.24
N TYR A 84 0.52 5.75 11.67
CA TYR A 84 0.58 7.15 12.12
C TYR A 84 -0.78 7.84 12.05
N TYR A 85 -1.51 7.67 10.95
CA TYR A 85 -2.85 8.27 10.79
C TYR A 85 -3.90 7.68 11.74
N GLU A 86 -3.69 6.46 12.20
CA GLU A 86 -4.57 5.80 13.18
C GLU A 86 -4.23 6.18 14.63
N THR A 87 -3.01 6.70 14.88
CA THR A 87 -2.54 6.99 16.24
C THR A 87 -3.05 8.35 16.68
N GLN A 88 -3.67 8.39 17.87
CA GLN A 88 -4.01 9.64 18.53
C GLN A 88 -2.78 10.16 19.28
N PHE A 89 -2.35 11.36 18.93
CA PHE A 89 -1.26 12.06 19.60
C PHE A 89 -1.78 13.15 20.52
N ASP A 90 -1.02 13.47 21.56
CA ASP A 90 -1.26 14.66 22.35
C ASP A 90 -1.17 15.92 21.47
N PRO A 91 -1.99 16.97 21.77
CA PRO A 91 -2.02 18.17 20.93
C PRO A 91 -0.63 18.81 20.85
N TYR A 92 -0.16 18.99 19.62
CA TYR A 92 1.07 19.74 19.36
C TYR A 92 0.91 21.23 19.71
N PRO A 93 2.01 21.91 20.14
CA PRO A 93 1.99 23.36 20.32
C PRO A 93 1.59 24.05 19.01
N GLN A 94 0.47 24.79 19.05
CA GLN A 94 -0.04 25.51 17.85
C GLN A 94 0.93 26.59 17.36
N HIS A 95 1.73 27.15 18.28
CA HIS A 95 2.75 28.15 17.98
C HIS A 95 4.12 27.66 18.51
N PRO A 96 4.91 26.95 17.68
CA PRO A 96 6.20 26.42 18.12
C PRO A 96 7.21 27.58 18.30
N THR A 97 7.46 27.95 19.55
CA THR A 97 8.63 28.77 19.94
C THR A 97 9.78 27.86 20.35
N TYR A 98 11.02 28.40 20.31
CA TYR A 98 12.20 27.60 20.69
C TYR A 98 12.06 26.95 22.07
N PHE A 99 11.50 27.66 23.04
CA PHE A 99 11.27 27.16 24.39
C PHE A 99 10.18 26.04 24.41
N ASN A 100 9.03 26.29 23.81
CA ASN A 100 7.92 25.30 23.76
C ASN A 100 8.33 24.02 23.04
N SER A 101 9.13 24.14 21.98
CA SER A 101 9.61 22.98 21.23
C SER A 101 10.57 22.11 22.05
N ASN A 102 11.47 22.74 22.84
CA ASN A 102 12.38 22.01 23.71
C ASN A 102 11.65 21.38 24.91
N TRP A 103 10.68 22.07 25.51
CA TRP A 103 9.82 21.51 26.55
C TRP A 103 9.03 20.30 26.04
N TYR A 104 8.43 20.40 24.86
CA TYR A 104 7.70 19.28 24.26
C TYR A 104 8.60 18.07 24.03
N LYS A 105 9.83 18.25 23.52
CA LYS A 105 10.81 17.17 23.35
C LYS A 105 11.17 16.46 24.66
N ILE A 106 11.19 17.17 25.78
CA ILE A 106 11.57 16.62 27.09
C ILE A 106 10.39 15.86 27.71
N PHE A 107 9.20 16.46 27.71
CA PHE A 107 8.04 15.93 28.40
C PHE A 107 7.24 14.92 27.56
N HIS A 108 7.31 15.02 26.21
CA HIS A 108 6.66 14.13 25.26
C HIS A 108 7.69 13.44 24.36
N ALA A 109 8.80 13.00 24.93
CA ALA A 109 9.92 12.41 24.18
C ALA A 109 9.49 11.19 23.32
N PRO A 110 8.65 10.26 23.78
CA PRO A 110 8.17 9.15 22.97
C PRO A 110 7.37 9.62 21.73
N ASP A 111 6.43 10.55 21.92
CA ASP A 111 5.58 11.07 20.83
C ASP A 111 6.40 11.86 19.81
N TYR A 112 7.36 12.65 20.31
CA TYR A 112 8.28 13.37 19.45
C TYR A 112 9.16 12.42 18.61
N ALA A 113 9.70 11.37 19.22
CA ALA A 113 10.51 10.38 18.54
C ALA A 113 9.68 9.60 17.49
N LEU A 114 8.47 9.19 17.86
CA LEU A 114 7.55 8.50 16.97
C LEU A 114 7.15 9.38 15.80
N THR A 115 6.80 10.65 16.04
CA THR A 115 6.46 11.61 14.99
C THR A 115 7.63 11.83 14.03
N LYS A 116 8.84 12.05 14.56
CA LYS A 116 10.04 12.25 13.74
C LYS A 116 10.31 11.00 12.87
N TYR A 117 10.25 9.82 13.47
CA TYR A 117 10.41 8.55 12.76
C TYR A 117 9.40 8.42 11.63
N THR A 118 8.12 8.68 11.91
CA THR A 118 7.06 8.55 10.93
C THR A 118 7.16 9.58 9.80
N ILE A 119 7.48 10.84 10.12
CA ILE A 119 7.70 11.87 9.09
C ILE A 119 8.81 11.45 8.13
N THR A 120 9.89 10.85 8.65
CA THR A 120 10.97 10.34 7.79
C THR A 120 10.44 9.28 6.82
N HIS A 121 9.66 8.31 7.31
CA HIS A 121 9.04 7.30 6.46
C HIS A 121 8.00 7.85 5.48
N CYS A 122 7.24 8.88 5.87
CA CYS A 122 6.35 9.59 4.95
C CYS A 122 7.13 10.25 3.79
N ILE A 123 8.26 10.89 4.10
CA ILE A 123 9.12 11.50 3.08
C ILE A 123 9.68 10.43 2.14
N ASP A 124 10.16 9.31 2.66
CA ASP A 124 10.69 8.21 1.86
C ASP A 124 9.60 7.58 0.98
N PHE A 125 8.39 7.44 1.51
CA PHE A 125 7.22 6.99 0.75
C PHE A 125 6.89 7.95 -0.40
N LEU A 126 6.84 9.27 -0.14
CA LEU A 126 6.56 10.28 -1.17
C LEU A 126 7.65 10.30 -2.26
N LYS A 127 8.93 10.20 -1.87
CA LYS A 127 10.03 10.08 -2.84
C LYS A 127 9.88 8.83 -3.70
N GLY A 128 9.52 7.71 -3.09
CA GLY A 128 9.27 6.46 -3.79
C GLY A 128 8.10 6.57 -4.76
N MET A 129 6.98 7.17 -4.36
CA MET A 129 5.83 7.42 -5.23
C MET A 129 6.19 8.31 -6.42
N PHE A 130 7.00 9.35 -6.18
CA PHE A 130 7.50 10.21 -7.26
C PHE A 130 8.39 9.42 -8.24
N ALA A 131 9.27 8.56 -7.74
CA ALA A 131 10.11 7.71 -8.59
C ALA A 131 9.27 6.74 -9.43
N VAL A 132 8.23 6.10 -8.86
CA VAL A 132 7.29 5.26 -9.62
C VAL A 132 6.59 6.06 -10.70
N HIS A 133 6.14 7.29 -10.38
CA HIS A 133 5.51 8.15 -11.36
C HIS A 133 6.44 8.45 -12.55
N GLN A 134 7.72 8.76 -12.29
CA GLN A 134 8.69 9.00 -13.36
C GLN A 134 8.92 7.74 -14.22
N LEU A 135 9.06 6.57 -13.59
CA LEU A 135 9.21 5.30 -14.33
C LEU A 135 8.03 5.02 -15.27
N LEU A 136 6.81 5.37 -14.85
CA LEU A 136 5.61 5.18 -15.67
C LEU A 136 5.52 6.20 -16.80
N LEU A 137 5.98 7.43 -16.61
CA LEU A 137 6.06 8.43 -17.68
C LEU A 137 7.04 8.01 -18.76
N ASP A 138 8.22 7.55 -18.38
CA ASP A 138 9.26 7.09 -19.29
C ASP A 138 8.76 5.89 -20.13
N TYR A 139 8.00 4.98 -19.51
CA TYR A 139 7.40 3.83 -20.20
C TYR A 139 6.37 4.24 -21.28
N ASN A 140 5.58 5.28 -21.04
CA ASN A 140 4.57 5.75 -22.00
C ASN A 140 5.14 6.53 -23.20
N GLN A 141 6.44 6.85 -23.19
CA GLN A 141 7.11 7.58 -24.29
C GLN A 141 7.77 6.62 -25.29
N HIS A 142 7.78 5.35 -25.03
CA HIS A 142 8.30 4.27 -25.89
C HIS A 142 7.21 3.36 -26.38
#